data_d4567f47cb7a7ef4f3418abfa3fb6fe3
#
_entry.id   d4567f47cb7a7ef4f3418abfa3fb6fe3
#
_cell.length_a   1.000
_cell.length_b   1.000
_cell.length_c   1.000
_cell.angle_alpha   90.00
_cell.angle_beta   90.00
_cell.angle_gamma   90.00
#
_symmetry.space_group_name_H-M   'P 1'
#
loop_
_entity.id
_entity.type
_entity.pdbx_description
1 polymer ?
#
loop_
_entity_poly.entity_id
_entity_poly.type
_entity_poly.pdbx_seq_one_letter_code
_entity_poly.pdbx_strand_id
1 'polypeptide(L)'
;SVILPTYRRNPEELSKIDDALRDVMGNSDVTIQGIYIEGYASPEGTYASNDRLSKARAEALREYIVSKFPLNSSLFKVSNVAEDWDGLVELVNASDMAQKEQVLKIIETIGIFDGRESALMRLNGGVPYLLMLKEMFPELRRVEYQVDYTVKDYDLPKTLVVLQKNPADLSQLELYNLAF
;
A
#
# COMPACT_ATOMS: atom_id res chain seq x y z
N SER A 1 -17.85 1.95 0.76
CA SER A 1 -17.13 1.58 1.99
C SER A 1 -16.69 2.85 2.70
N VAL A 2 -16.89 2.96 3.99
CA VAL A 2 -16.43 4.11 4.77
C VAL A 2 -15.25 3.65 5.60
N ILE A 3 -14.13 4.37 5.54
CA ILE A 3 -13.06 4.19 6.52
C ILE A 3 -13.62 4.66 7.86
N LEU A 4 -13.77 3.72 8.79
CA LEU A 4 -14.10 4.06 10.17
C LEU A 4 -12.79 4.31 10.93
N PRO A 5 -12.48 5.57 11.30
CA PRO A 5 -11.23 5.91 11.96
C PRO A 5 -10.99 5.15 13.27
N THR A 6 -12.07 4.68 13.89
CA THR A 6 -12.04 3.94 15.17
C THR A 6 -11.99 2.42 15.02
N TYR A 7 -11.93 1.89 13.79
CA TYR A 7 -11.94 0.45 13.58
C TYR A 7 -10.55 -0.17 13.63
N ARG A 8 -10.31 -1.11 14.54
CA ARG A 8 -9.05 -1.86 14.73
C ARG A 8 -7.82 -0.92 14.82
N ARG A 9 -6.83 -1.10 13.91
CA ARG A 9 -5.59 -0.30 13.83
C ARG A 9 -5.72 0.94 12.95
N ASN A 10 -6.90 1.22 12.38
CA ASN A 10 -7.10 2.38 11.50
C ASN A 10 -6.63 3.71 12.13
N PRO A 11 -6.85 3.99 13.45
CA PRO A 11 -6.37 5.25 14.03
C PRO A 11 -4.86 5.42 13.91
N GLU A 12 -4.10 4.35 14.17
CA GLU A 12 -2.64 4.37 14.12
C GLU A 12 -2.13 4.54 12.68
N GLU A 13 -2.71 3.77 11.75
CA GLU A 13 -2.32 3.83 10.32
C GLU A 13 -2.71 5.17 9.68
N LEU A 14 -3.89 5.71 10.00
CA LEU A 14 -4.31 7.02 9.51
C LEU A 14 -3.45 8.14 10.11
N SER A 15 -3.00 8.02 11.37
CA SER A 15 -2.06 8.99 11.95
C SER A 15 -0.74 9.01 11.21
N LYS A 16 -0.19 7.86 10.83
CA LYS A 16 1.06 7.80 10.04
C LYS A 16 0.92 8.49 8.69
N ILE A 17 -0.23 8.31 8.02
CA ILE A 17 -0.52 8.99 6.75
C ILE A 17 -0.62 10.50 6.96
N ASP A 18 -1.33 10.92 8.01
CA ASP A 18 -1.48 12.33 8.35
C ASP A 18 -0.12 13.00 8.64
N ASP A 19 0.73 12.33 9.42
CA ASP A 19 2.05 12.82 9.79
C ASP A 19 2.95 12.93 8.55
N ALA A 20 3.01 11.87 7.73
CA ALA A 20 3.80 11.86 6.50
C ALA A 20 3.37 12.96 5.51
N LEU A 21 2.06 13.16 5.33
CA LEU A 21 1.56 14.23 4.44
C LEU A 21 1.81 15.62 5.01
N ARG A 22 1.70 15.82 6.33
CA ARG A 22 2.04 17.10 6.97
C ARG A 22 3.50 17.45 6.82
N ASP A 23 4.39 16.48 7.01
CA ASP A 23 5.83 16.67 6.87
C ASP A 23 6.19 17.09 5.43
N VAL A 24 5.65 16.38 4.44
CA VAL A 24 5.85 16.71 3.02
C VAL A 24 5.26 18.08 2.67
N MET A 25 4.05 18.39 3.12
CA MET A 25 3.38 19.66 2.82
C MET A 25 3.90 20.83 3.64
N GLY A 26 4.50 20.57 4.79
CA GLY A 26 5.12 21.60 5.65
C GLY A 26 6.44 22.14 5.11
N ASN A 27 7.05 21.42 4.16
CA ASN A 27 8.30 21.83 3.55
C ASN A 27 8.04 22.62 2.25
N SER A 28 8.37 23.91 2.25
CA SER A 28 8.17 24.83 1.09
C SER A 28 8.98 24.44 -0.16
N ASP A 29 10.02 23.61 0.02
CA ASP A 29 10.89 23.17 -1.05
C ASP A 29 10.44 21.83 -1.65
N VAL A 30 9.36 21.25 -1.12
CA VAL A 30 8.77 19.99 -1.60
C VAL A 30 7.51 20.28 -2.42
N THR A 31 7.40 19.60 -3.56
CA THR A 31 6.21 19.66 -4.42
C THR A 31 5.69 18.25 -4.67
N ILE A 32 4.46 17.94 -4.23
CA ILE A 32 3.81 16.66 -4.48
C ILE A 32 3.48 16.55 -5.96
N GLN A 33 3.93 15.47 -6.61
CA GLN A 33 3.73 15.17 -8.02
C GLN A 33 2.57 14.19 -8.25
N GLY A 34 2.34 13.30 -7.28
CA GLY A 34 1.28 12.31 -7.35
C GLY A 34 1.05 11.59 -6.03
N ILE A 35 -0.16 11.09 -5.86
CA ILE A 35 -0.55 10.22 -4.75
C ILE A 35 -1.23 9.00 -5.36
N TYR A 36 -0.59 7.85 -5.22
CA TYR A 36 -1.08 6.57 -5.72
C TYR A 36 -1.71 5.83 -4.57
N ILE A 37 -2.91 5.32 -4.77
CA ILE A 37 -3.65 4.56 -3.76
C ILE A 37 -4.15 3.28 -4.41
N GLU A 38 -3.81 2.15 -3.83
CA GLU A 38 -4.25 0.85 -4.31
C GLU A 38 -4.94 0.06 -3.19
N GLY A 39 -6.15 -0.40 -3.48
CA GLY A 39 -6.94 -1.18 -2.55
C GLY A 39 -6.89 -2.66 -2.88
N TYR A 40 -6.79 -3.50 -1.87
CA TYR A 40 -6.68 -4.95 -2.02
C TYR A 40 -7.83 -5.68 -1.35
N ALA A 41 -8.25 -6.80 -1.93
CA ALA A 41 -9.11 -7.77 -1.29
C ALA A 41 -8.49 -9.16 -1.33
N SER A 42 -8.89 -9.99 -0.39
CA SER A 42 -8.49 -11.38 -0.30
C SER A 42 -9.28 -12.26 -1.26
N PRO A 43 -8.73 -13.42 -1.66
CA PRO A 43 -9.33 -14.28 -2.68
C PRO A 43 -10.67 -14.93 -2.35
N GLU A 44 -11.14 -14.89 -1.09
CA GLU A 44 -12.41 -15.53 -0.74
C GLU A 44 -13.62 -14.81 -1.31
N GLY A 45 -14.57 -15.60 -1.81
CA GLY A 45 -15.84 -15.12 -2.33
C GLY A 45 -15.85 -14.91 -3.84
N THR A 46 -16.66 -13.98 -4.33
CA THR A 46 -16.75 -13.74 -5.78
C THR A 46 -15.82 -12.61 -6.20
N TYR A 47 -15.15 -12.78 -7.34
CA TYR A 47 -14.29 -11.76 -7.95
C TYR A 47 -14.98 -10.39 -8.04
N ALA A 48 -16.23 -10.36 -8.52
CA ALA A 48 -17.00 -9.12 -8.65
C ALA A 48 -17.27 -8.41 -7.31
N SER A 49 -17.45 -9.19 -6.22
CA SER A 49 -17.57 -8.61 -4.87
C SER A 49 -16.25 -8.05 -4.38
N ASN A 50 -15.17 -8.78 -4.60
CA ASN A 50 -13.82 -8.40 -4.20
C ASN A 50 -13.33 -7.17 -4.97
N ASP A 51 -13.60 -7.09 -6.28
CA ASP A 51 -13.32 -5.92 -7.11
C ASP A 51 -14.01 -4.66 -6.54
N ARG A 52 -15.31 -4.77 -6.24
CA ARG A 52 -16.05 -3.65 -5.64
C ARG A 52 -15.52 -3.27 -4.26
N LEU A 53 -15.15 -4.26 -3.43
CA LEU A 53 -14.66 -3.99 -2.07
C LEU A 53 -13.27 -3.36 -2.07
N SER A 54 -12.33 -3.86 -2.88
CA SER A 54 -10.98 -3.32 -3.00
C SER A 54 -11.01 -1.88 -3.54
N LYS A 55 -11.79 -1.63 -4.59
CA LYS A 55 -12.02 -0.28 -5.13
C LYS A 55 -12.61 0.67 -4.09
N ALA A 56 -13.65 0.23 -3.37
CA ALA A 56 -14.29 1.05 -2.35
C ALA A 56 -13.35 1.37 -1.18
N ARG A 57 -12.40 0.48 -0.84
CA ARG A 57 -11.36 0.75 0.16
C ARG A 57 -10.39 1.84 -0.31
N ALA A 58 -9.89 1.73 -1.54
CA ALA A 58 -8.98 2.73 -2.10
C ALA A 58 -9.64 4.12 -2.18
N GLU A 59 -10.86 4.19 -2.69
CA GLU A 59 -11.61 5.44 -2.77
C GLU A 59 -11.89 6.03 -1.38
N ALA A 60 -12.17 5.20 -0.37
CA ALA A 60 -12.39 5.70 0.99
C ALA A 60 -11.12 6.34 1.60
N LEU A 61 -9.91 5.82 1.28
CA LEU A 61 -8.66 6.47 1.70
C LEU A 61 -8.45 7.79 0.95
N ARG A 62 -8.71 7.82 -0.37
CA ARG A 62 -8.65 9.06 -1.15
C ARG A 62 -9.57 10.14 -0.56
N GLU A 63 -10.82 9.79 -0.28
CA GLU A 63 -11.81 10.71 0.31
C GLU A 63 -11.34 11.23 1.68
N TYR A 64 -10.77 10.35 2.51
CA TYR A 64 -10.20 10.73 3.80
C TYR A 64 -9.09 11.77 3.63
N ILE A 65 -8.12 11.54 2.75
CA ILE A 65 -7.01 12.46 2.51
C ILE A 65 -7.53 13.80 1.98
N VAL A 66 -8.40 13.79 0.96
CA VAL A 66 -8.99 15.00 0.37
C VAL A 66 -9.79 15.81 1.42
N SER A 67 -10.45 15.14 2.37
CA SER A 67 -11.20 15.83 3.42
C SER A 67 -10.33 16.57 4.43
N LYS A 68 -9.07 16.14 4.59
CA LYS A 68 -8.13 16.69 5.58
C LYS A 68 -7.10 17.65 5.01
N PHE A 69 -6.72 17.46 3.75
CA PHE A 69 -5.62 18.20 3.13
C PHE A 69 -6.10 18.92 1.87
N PRO A 70 -5.69 20.18 1.66
CA PRO A 70 -6.07 20.99 0.49
C PRO A 70 -5.29 20.55 -0.77
N LEU A 71 -5.40 19.29 -1.14
CA LEU A 71 -4.71 18.69 -2.27
C LEU A 71 -5.62 18.66 -3.50
N ASN A 72 -5.03 18.93 -4.68
CA ASN A 72 -5.78 18.87 -5.93
C ASN A 72 -6.15 17.41 -6.24
N SER A 73 -7.40 17.17 -6.61
CA SER A 73 -7.91 15.85 -6.96
C SER A 73 -7.18 15.20 -8.14
N SER A 74 -6.57 15.99 -9.02
CA SER A 74 -5.77 15.49 -10.16
C SER A 74 -4.47 14.80 -9.77
N LEU A 75 -3.99 15.00 -8.53
CA LEU A 75 -2.80 14.32 -7.99
C LEU A 75 -3.07 12.85 -7.67
N PHE A 76 -4.33 12.47 -7.50
CA PHE A 76 -4.67 11.13 -7.06
C PHE A 76 -4.84 10.17 -8.21
N LYS A 77 -4.17 9.01 -8.12
CA LYS A 77 -4.37 7.85 -8.98
C LYS A 77 -4.81 6.68 -8.10
N VAL A 78 -6.01 6.17 -8.37
CA VAL A 78 -6.62 5.11 -7.58
C VAL A 78 -6.73 3.86 -8.41
N SER A 79 -6.23 2.75 -7.89
CA SER A 79 -6.31 1.42 -8.47
C SER A 79 -6.78 0.39 -7.43
N ASN A 80 -7.06 -0.81 -7.88
CA ASN A 80 -7.43 -1.90 -6.99
C ASN A 80 -7.05 -3.27 -7.54
N VAL A 81 -6.79 -4.19 -6.63
CA VAL A 81 -6.58 -5.62 -6.88
C VAL A 81 -7.75 -6.37 -6.26
N ALA A 82 -8.57 -6.99 -7.12
CA ALA A 82 -9.78 -7.69 -6.69
C ALA A 82 -9.47 -8.92 -5.83
N GLU A 83 -8.41 -9.65 -6.16
CA GLU A 83 -7.95 -10.83 -5.43
C GLU A 83 -6.43 -10.81 -5.38
N ASP A 84 -5.87 -10.57 -4.19
CA ASP A 84 -4.43 -10.43 -3.98
C ASP A 84 -3.75 -11.80 -3.88
N TRP A 85 -3.64 -12.45 -5.03
CA TRP A 85 -2.97 -13.75 -5.14
C TRP A 85 -1.45 -13.64 -4.96
N ASP A 86 -0.84 -12.54 -5.39
CA ASP A 86 0.59 -12.31 -5.24
C ASP A 86 0.95 -12.14 -3.76
N GLY A 87 0.21 -11.33 -3.03
CA GLY A 87 0.36 -11.21 -1.58
C GLY A 87 0.11 -12.53 -0.85
N LEU A 88 -0.86 -13.35 -1.32
CA LEU A 88 -1.06 -14.69 -0.74
C LEU A 88 0.16 -15.59 -0.98
N VAL A 89 0.76 -15.56 -2.17
CA VAL A 89 1.99 -16.31 -2.47
C VAL A 89 3.12 -15.93 -1.52
N GLU A 90 3.30 -14.63 -1.25
CA GLU A 90 4.31 -14.14 -0.30
C GLU A 90 4.05 -14.67 1.13
N LEU A 91 2.81 -14.58 1.62
CA LEU A 91 2.44 -15.08 2.94
C LEU A 91 2.61 -16.60 3.07
N VAL A 92 2.22 -17.36 2.04
CA VAL A 92 2.42 -18.83 2.01
C VAL A 92 3.90 -19.15 2.01
N ASN A 93 4.72 -18.45 1.22
CA ASN A 93 6.18 -18.65 1.20
C ASN A 93 6.84 -18.34 2.56
N ALA A 94 6.37 -17.34 3.26
CA ALA A 94 6.87 -16.97 4.59
C ALA A 94 6.39 -17.91 5.73
N SER A 95 5.36 -18.74 5.47
CA SER A 95 4.75 -19.59 6.49
C SER A 95 5.45 -20.95 6.64
N ASP A 96 5.18 -21.63 7.74
CA ASP A 96 5.57 -23.03 8.00
C ASP A 96 4.45 -24.02 7.63
N MET A 97 3.55 -23.64 6.73
CA MET A 97 2.44 -24.49 6.28
C MET A 97 2.94 -25.80 5.69
N ALA A 98 2.46 -26.92 6.19
CA ALA A 98 2.90 -28.26 5.73
C ALA A 98 2.57 -28.51 4.24
N GLN A 99 1.50 -27.88 3.72
CA GLN A 99 1.06 -28.03 2.32
C GLN A 99 1.51 -26.88 1.42
N LYS A 100 2.52 -26.10 1.82
CA LYS A 100 3.02 -24.92 1.10
C LYS A 100 3.21 -25.16 -0.40
N GLU A 101 3.99 -26.18 -0.76
CA GLU A 101 4.28 -26.49 -2.17
C GLU A 101 3.03 -26.83 -2.98
N GLN A 102 2.07 -27.55 -2.38
CA GLN A 102 0.83 -27.92 -3.04
C GLN A 102 -0.07 -26.71 -3.26
N VAL A 103 -0.15 -25.80 -2.27
CA VAL A 103 -0.89 -24.54 -2.37
C VAL A 103 -0.29 -23.65 -3.46
N LEU A 104 1.03 -23.45 -3.45
CA LEU A 104 1.73 -22.64 -4.45
C LEU A 104 1.55 -23.22 -5.86
N LYS A 105 1.65 -24.53 -6.01
CA LYS A 105 1.42 -25.19 -7.31
C LYS A 105 0.00 -24.98 -7.83
N ILE A 106 -1.02 -25.03 -6.98
CA ILE A 106 -2.40 -24.74 -7.37
C ILE A 106 -2.51 -23.28 -7.83
N ILE A 107 -1.94 -22.33 -7.09
CA ILE A 107 -1.97 -20.91 -7.45
C ILE A 107 -1.28 -20.66 -8.79
N GLU A 108 -0.16 -21.30 -9.04
CA GLU A 108 0.61 -21.17 -10.28
C GLU A 108 -0.09 -21.78 -11.49
N THR A 109 -0.71 -22.95 -11.31
CA THR A 109 -1.17 -23.78 -12.45
C THR A 109 -2.64 -23.64 -12.79
N ILE A 110 -3.48 -23.18 -11.87
CA ILE A 110 -4.93 -23.03 -12.08
C ILE A 110 -5.28 -21.55 -12.19
N GLY A 111 -5.95 -21.14 -13.26
CA GLY A 111 -6.42 -19.76 -13.46
C GLY A 111 -7.44 -19.32 -12.39
N ILE A 112 -7.51 -18.04 -12.14
CA ILE A 112 -8.45 -17.45 -11.16
C ILE A 112 -9.90 -17.89 -11.47
N PHE A 113 -10.28 -17.82 -12.74
CA PHE A 113 -11.62 -18.19 -13.21
C PHE A 113 -11.78 -19.68 -13.55
N ASP A 114 -10.72 -20.46 -13.44
CA ASP A 114 -10.70 -21.89 -13.74
C ASP A 114 -10.88 -22.76 -12.49
N GLY A 115 -11.28 -22.15 -11.36
CA GLY A 115 -11.57 -22.85 -10.13
C GLY A 115 -10.40 -22.97 -9.15
N ARG A 116 -9.43 -22.05 -9.21
CA ARG A 116 -8.27 -21.96 -8.28
C ARG A 116 -8.71 -22.04 -6.82
N GLU A 117 -9.63 -21.17 -6.39
CA GLU A 117 -10.13 -21.17 -5.01
C GLU A 117 -10.78 -22.50 -4.65
N SER A 118 -11.61 -23.05 -5.54
CA SER A 118 -12.26 -24.35 -5.33
C SER A 118 -11.25 -25.51 -5.21
N ALA A 119 -10.12 -25.44 -5.91
CA ALA A 119 -9.06 -26.43 -5.79
C ALA A 119 -8.37 -26.34 -4.42
N LEU A 120 -8.09 -25.12 -3.94
CA LEU A 120 -7.55 -24.88 -2.60
C LEU A 120 -8.51 -25.36 -1.50
N MET A 121 -9.81 -25.11 -1.65
CA MET A 121 -10.83 -25.58 -0.72
C MET A 121 -10.92 -27.11 -0.62
N ARG A 122 -10.55 -27.85 -1.68
CA ARG A 122 -10.53 -29.32 -1.68
C ARG A 122 -9.22 -29.92 -1.24
N LEU A 123 -8.13 -29.15 -1.26
CA LEU A 123 -6.81 -29.64 -0.89
C LEU A 123 -6.80 -30.14 0.56
N ASN A 124 -6.42 -31.41 0.77
CA ASN A 124 -6.34 -32.03 2.11
C ASN A 124 -7.60 -31.79 2.99
N GLY A 125 -8.79 -31.95 2.40
CA GLY A 125 -10.05 -31.73 3.12
C GLY A 125 -10.30 -30.29 3.56
N GLY A 126 -9.63 -29.31 2.91
CA GLY A 126 -9.81 -27.88 3.19
C GLY A 126 -8.94 -27.32 4.32
N VAL A 127 -8.12 -28.16 4.96
CA VAL A 127 -7.27 -27.74 6.09
C VAL A 127 -6.36 -26.56 5.74
N PRO A 128 -5.61 -26.56 4.61
CA PRO A 128 -4.77 -25.43 4.21
C PRO A 128 -5.62 -24.16 3.94
N TYR A 129 -6.77 -24.31 3.32
CA TYR A 129 -7.65 -23.19 3.01
C TYR A 129 -8.19 -22.52 4.28
N LEU A 130 -8.60 -23.31 5.27
CA LEU A 130 -9.06 -22.78 6.57
C LEU A 130 -7.94 -22.05 7.33
N LEU A 131 -6.70 -22.52 7.22
CA LEU A 131 -5.54 -21.83 7.79
C LEU A 131 -5.32 -20.47 7.09
N MET A 132 -5.31 -20.46 5.75
CA MET A 132 -5.20 -19.22 4.98
C MET A 132 -6.33 -18.24 5.28
N LEU A 133 -7.56 -18.72 5.37
CA LEU A 133 -8.74 -17.91 5.70
C LEU A 133 -8.61 -17.21 7.06
N LYS A 134 -8.05 -17.92 8.05
CA LYS A 134 -7.91 -17.41 9.41
C LYS A 134 -6.72 -16.48 9.58
N GLU A 135 -5.57 -16.82 9.00
CA GLU A 135 -4.30 -16.19 9.34
C GLU A 135 -3.74 -15.29 8.23
N MET A 136 -4.01 -15.59 6.96
CA MET A 136 -3.42 -14.89 5.82
C MET A 136 -4.38 -13.92 5.14
N PHE A 137 -5.62 -14.35 4.86
CA PHE A 137 -6.58 -13.48 4.16
C PHE A 137 -6.90 -12.16 4.87
N PRO A 138 -6.91 -12.08 6.21
CA PRO A 138 -7.06 -10.78 6.87
C PRO A 138 -5.95 -9.77 6.55
N GLU A 139 -4.72 -10.23 6.33
CA GLU A 139 -3.55 -9.38 5.98
C GLU A 139 -3.63 -8.85 4.54
N LEU A 140 -4.30 -9.59 3.64
CA LEU A 140 -4.50 -9.18 2.25
C LEU A 140 -5.54 -8.07 2.08
N ARG A 141 -6.35 -7.81 3.09
CA ARG A 141 -7.42 -6.79 3.06
C ARG A 141 -6.88 -5.43 3.48
N ARG A 142 -6.09 -4.81 2.63
CA ARG A 142 -5.36 -3.58 2.93
C ARG A 142 -5.57 -2.51 1.86
N VAL A 143 -5.06 -1.34 2.16
CA VAL A 143 -4.85 -0.25 1.19
C VAL A 143 -3.39 0.16 1.30
N GLU A 144 -2.74 0.30 0.18
CA GLU A 144 -1.40 0.84 0.08
C GLU A 144 -1.46 2.23 -0.52
N TYR A 145 -0.50 3.08 -0.16
CA TYR A 145 -0.36 4.40 -0.76
C TYR A 145 1.11 4.75 -0.95
N GLN A 146 1.36 5.56 -1.98
CA GLN A 146 2.66 6.12 -2.29
C GLN A 146 2.48 7.59 -2.61
N VAL A 147 3.37 8.43 -2.10
CA VAL A 147 3.42 9.86 -2.41
C VAL A 147 4.69 10.13 -3.19
N ASP A 148 4.54 10.56 -4.43
CA ASP A 148 5.65 11.03 -5.25
C ASP A 148 5.78 12.53 -5.10
N TYR A 149 6.99 12.98 -4.81
CA TYR A 149 7.30 14.39 -4.66
C TYR A 149 8.68 14.72 -5.22
N THR A 150 8.86 15.98 -5.58
CA THR A 150 10.17 16.54 -5.93
C THR A 150 10.60 17.51 -4.85
N VAL A 151 11.89 17.50 -4.56
CA VAL A 151 12.52 18.50 -3.68
C VAL A 151 13.22 19.50 -4.58
N LYS A 152 13.04 20.79 -4.33
CA LYS A 152 13.70 21.84 -5.06
C LYS A 152 15.20 21.81 -4.76
N ASP A 153 16.00 21.72 -5.80
CA ASP A 153 17.46 21.82 -5.66
C ASP A 153 17.84 23.20 -5.17
N TYR A 154 18.72 23.26 -4.16
CA TYR A 154 19.30 24.51 -3.71
C TYR A 154 20.43 24.93 -4.66
N ASP A 155 20.45 26.21 -5.01
CA ASP A 155 21.65 26.80 -5.61
C ASP A 155 22.78 26.90 -4.57
N LEU A 156 24.04 26.97 -5.01
CA LEU A 156 25.21 26.98 -4.12
C LEU A 156 25.08 27.97 -2.93
N PRO A 157 24.64 29.25 -3.13
CA PRO A 157 24.45 30.17 -2.02
C PRO A 157 23.45 29.71 -0.98
N LYS A 158 22.33 29.10 -1.41
CA LYS A 158 21.32 28.56 -0.48
C LYS A 158 21.80 27.30 0.22
N THR A 159 22.47 26.42 -0.51
CA THR A 159 23.05 25.20 0.05
C THR A 159 24.03 25.50 1.18
N LEU A 160 24.85 26.57 1.03
CA LEU A 160 25.75 27.04 2.08
C LEU A 160 25.00 27.53 3.33
N VAL A 161 23.87 28.22 3.14
CA VAL A 161 23.03 28.68 4.28
C VAL A 161 22.40 27.49 5.00
N VAL A 162 21.91 26.50 4.26
CA VAL A 162 21.33 25.28 4.84
C VAL A 162 22.39 24.46 5.55
N LEU A 163 23.58 24.31 4.96
CA LEU A 163 24.72 23.64 5.61
C LEU A 163 25.07 24.24 6.98
N GLN A 164 24.98 25.55 7.10
CA GLN A 164 25.29 26.25 8.37
C GLN A 164 24.17 26.11 9.41
N LYS A 165 22.89 26.01 8.97
CA LYS A 165 21.74 25.98 9.86
C LYS A 165 21.29 24.57 10.22
N ASN A 166 21.15 23.71 9.24
CA ASN A 166 20.70 22.32 9.40
C ASN A 166 21.24 21.43 8.26
N PRO A 167 22.46 20.89 8.40
CA PRO A 167 23.08 20.05 7.36
C PRO A 167 22.27 18.80 6.99
N ALA A 168 21.40 18.34 7.90
CA ALA A 168 20.57 17.15 7.66
C ALA A 168 19.49 17.35 6.58
N ASP A 169 19.18 18.59 6.22
CA ASP A 169 18.22 18.91 5.17
C ASP A 169 18.84 18.84 3.76
N LEU A 170 20.16 18.63 3.66
CA LEU A 170 20.86 18.51 2.39
C LEU A 170 20.93 17.06 1.91
N SER A 171 20.68 16.86 0.61
CA SER A 171 20.90 15.59 -0.06
C SER A 171 22.40 15.28 -0.21
N GLN A 172 22.74 14.00 -0.44
CA GLN A 172 24.12 13.61 -0.71
C GLN A 172 24.73 14.32 -1.92
N LEU A 173 23.91 14.58 -2.95
CA LEU A 173 24.34 15.28 -4.15
C LEU A 173 24.67 16.76 -3.87
N GLU A 174 23.85 17.44 -3.06
CA GLU A 174 24.09 18.83 -2.67
C GLU A 174 25.34 18.95 -1.78
N LEU A 175 25.54 18.01 -0.84
CA LEU A 175 26.76 17.93 -0.03
C LEU A 175 27.99 17.68 -0.92
N TYR A 176 27.88 16.82 -1.94
CA TYR A 176 28.96 16.56 -2.88
C TYR A 176 29.29 17.82 -3.71
N ASN A 177 28.29 18.53 -4.21
CA ASN A 177 28.46 19.77 -4.99
C ASN A 177 29.07 20.94 -4.18
N LEU A 178 28.98 20.88 -2.84
CA LEU A 178 29.64 21.85 -1.96
C LEU A 178 31.13 21.54 -1.73
N ALA A 179 31.54 20.29 -1.98
CA ALA A 179 32.89 19.83 -1.71
C ALA A 179 33.87 20.06 -2.89
N PHE A 180 33.37 20.39 -4.08
CA PHE A 180 34.09 20.63 -5.31
C PHE A 180 33.68 21.91 -6.02
#